data_6af4038d6460b470a56717dba544f6b0
#
_entry.id   6af4038d6460b470a56717dba544f6b0
#
_cell.length_a   1.000
_cell.length_b   1.000
_cell.length_c   1.000
_cell.angle_alpha   90.00
_cell.angle_beta   90.00
_cell.angle_gamma   90.00
#
_symmetry.space_group_name_H-M   'P 1'
#
loop_
_entity.id
_entity.type
_entity.pdbx_description
1 polymer ?
#
loop_
_entity_poly.entity_id
_entity_poly.type
_entity_poly.pdbx_seq_one_letter_code
_entity_poly.pdbx_strand_id
1 'polypeptide(L)'
;MPRVLILDDESSVTAALHRLLRQRFQKQIDVMTFTDPIEALARVHDTVFDVVLSDFRMPGMSGLEFLAQTKVTQPYAVRMILSASYDFDIIQKAVNDVEVFRYMAKPWDEAELLQQIQTGLDRAEQTRQERDLADGMRVQQGVRSTQDLERKRLENEEPGLTIVEWGPNGEIIMPDGLLDQGAFTQTKAQS
;
A
#
# COMPACT_ATOMS: atom_id res chain seq x y z
N MET A 1 -3.38 10.01 -5.61
CA MET A 1 -2.44 9.46 -6.62
C MET A 1 -2.17 8.02 -6.26
N PRO A 2 -2.35 7.04 -7.17
CA PRO A 2 -2.12 5.62 -6.85
C PRO A 2 -0.67 5.38 -6.46
N ARG A 3 -0.46 4.49 -5.47
CA ARG A 3 0.86 4.10 -4.96
C ARG A 3 1.19 2.66 -5.29
N VAL A 4 2.38 2.45 -5.80
CA VAL A 4 2.90 1.13 -6.18
C VAL A 4 4.13 0.82 -5.34
N LEU A 5 4.10 -0.30 -4.63
CA LEU A 5 5.26 -0.84 -3.93
C LEU A 5 5.93 -1.91 -4.80
N ILE A 6 7.24 -1.84 -4.93
CA ILE A 6 8.08 -2.85 -5.57
C ILE A 6 9.06 -3.40 -4.54
N LEU A 7 9.07 -4.69 -4.36
CA LEU A 7 9.99 -5.40 -3.47
C LEU A 7 10.75 -6.49 -4.23
N ASP A 8 12.08 -6.42 -4.23
CA ASP A 8 12.97 -7.39 -4.85
C ASP A 8 14.36 -7.24 -4.20
N ASP A 9 14.98 -8.31 -3.74
CA ASP A 9 16.27 -8.25 -3.05
C ASP A 9 17.44 -7.80 -3.97
N GLU A 10 17.23 -7.85 -5.29
CA GLU A 10 18.15 -7.30 -6.26
C GLU A 10 17.87 -5.80 -6.54
N SER A 11 18.73 -4.90 -6.06
CA SER A 11 18.62 -3.46 -6.29
C SER A 11 18.62 -3.06 -7.78
N SER A 12 19.27 -3.83 -8.63
CA SER A 12 19.26 -3.66 -10.09
C SER A 12 17.88 -3.88 -10.69
N VAL A 13 17.13 -4.86 -10.18
CA VAL A 13 15.76 -5.19 -10.59
C VAL A 13 14.79 -4.09 -10.14
N THR A 14 14.84 -3.70 -8.87
CA THR A 14 14.00 -2.61 -8.36
C THR A 14 14.25 -1.29 -9.10
N ALA A 15 15.52 -0.96 -9.41
CA ALA A 15 15.87 0.24 -10.17
C ALA A 15 15.38 0.17 -11.63
N ALA A 16 15.44 -1.00 -12.28
CA ALA A 16 14.93 -1.20 -13.63
C ALA A 16 13.39 -1.04 -13.69
N LEU A 17 12.67 -1.69 -12.77
CA LEU A 17 11.22 -1.60 -12.65
C LEU A 17 10.77 -0.17 -12.32
N HIS A 18 11.43 0.50 -11.38
CA HIS A 18 11.14 1.89 -11.04
C HIS A 18 11.26 2.80 -12.25
N ARG A 19 12.37 2.70 -13.01
CA ARG A 19 12.61 3.49 -14.22
C ARG A 19 11.54 3.23 -15.27
N LEU A 20 11.20 1.95 -15.51
CA LEU A 20 10.19 1.53 -16.47
C LEU A 20 8.82 2.12 -16.13
N LEU A 21 8.39 2.01 -14.88
CA LEU A 21 7.11 2.56 -14.41
C LEU A 21 7.10 4.08 -14.46
N ARG A 22 8.19 4.75 -14.05
CA ARG A 22 8.30 6.22 -14.13
C ARG A 22 8.27 6.73 -15.56
N GLN A 23 8.87 6.02 -16.50
CA GLN A 23 8.83 6.38 -17.92
C GLN A 23 7.42 6.25 -18.49
N ARG A 24 6.69 5.19 -18.15
CA ARG A 24 5.34 4.92 -18.68
C ARG A 24 4.26 5.78 -18.02
N PHE A 25 4.27 5.86 -16.71
CA PHE A 25 3.20 6.49 -15.93
C PHE A 25 3.54 7.92 -15.47
N GLN A 26 4.80 8.34 -15.59
CA GLN A 26 5.28 9.67 -15.20
C GLN A 26 4.86 10.06 -13.77
N LYS A 27 4.09 11.15 -13.64
CA LYS A 27 3.56 11.65 -12.35
C LYS A 27 2.16 11.11 -12.01
N GLN A 28 1.66 10.12 -12.75
CA GLN A 28 0.32 9.56 -12.51
C GLN A 28 0.30 8.57 -11.36
N ILE A 29 1.43 7.97 -11.02
CA ILE A 29 1.59 7.04 -9.91
C ILE A 29 2.79 7.45 -9.04
N ASP A 30 2.75 7.06 -7.78
CA ASP A 30 3.89 7.11 -6.85
C ASP A 30 4.48 5.71 -6.71
N VAL A 31 5.79 5.57 -6.92
CA VAL A 31 6.48 4.28 -6.91
C VAL A 31 7.53 4.27 -5.82
N MET A 32 7.37 3.35 -4.87
CA MET A 32 8.33 3.09 -3.80
C MET A 32 8.99 1.73 -4.00
N THR A 33 10.31 1.67 -3.82
CA THR A 33 11.09 0.44 -4.02
C THR A 33 11.80 0.03 -2.75
N PHE A 34 11.82 -1.26 -2.46
CA PHE A 34 12.46 -1.87 -1.31
C PHE A 34 13.29 -3.07 -1.72
N THR A 35 14.37 -3.32 -1.00
CA THR A 35 15.18 -4.53 -1.15
C THR A 35 15.15 -5.41 0.11
N ASP A 36 14.58 -4.90 1.19
CA ASP A 36 14.38 -5.62 2.45
C ASP A 36 12.88 -5.78 2.71
N PRO A 37 12.36 -7.00 2.86
CA PRO A 37 10.95 -7.26 3.13
C PRO A 37 10.48 -6.72 4.48
N ILE A 38 11.36 -6.59 5.48
CA ILE A 38 11.00 -6.02 6.79
C ILE A 38 10.76 -4.52 6.68
N GLU A 39 11.65 -3.79 5.96
CA GLU A 39 11.44 -2.37 5.68
C GLU A 39 10.17 -2.13 4.86
N ALA A 40 9.91 -3.00 3.87
CA ALA A 40 8.70 -2.92 3.07
C ALA A 40 7.44 -3.15 3.92
N LEU A 41 7.44 -4.13 4.86
CA LEU A 41 6.32 -4.34 5.79
C LEU A 41 6.09 -3.14 6.71
N ALA A 42 7.16 -2.57 7.26
CA ALA A 42 7.04 -1.34 8.07
C ALA A 42 6.36 -0.22 7.27
N ARG A 43 6.75 -0.06 6.00
CA ARG A 43 6.12 0.93 5.13
C ARG A 43 4.65 0.60 4.80
N VAL A 44 4.30 -0.67 4.64
CA VAL A 44 2.90 -1.13 4.44
C VAL A 44 2.03 -0.78 5.65
N HIS A 45 2.58 -0.73 6.87
CA HIS A 45 1.84 -0.28 8.06
C HIS A 45 1.53 1.22 8.04
N ASP A 46 2.43 2.04 7.49
CA ASP A 46 2.34 3.50 7.56
C ASP A 46 1.74 4.14 6.29
N THR A 47 1.70 3.39 5.20
CA THR A 47 1.33 3.93 3.88
C THR A 47 0.44 2.95 3.15
N VAL A 48 -0.70 3.41 2.64
CA VAL A 48 -1.60 2.60 1.81
C VAL A 48 -1.06 2.49 0.38
N PHE A 49 -1.02 1.27 -0.14
CA PHE A 49 -0.64 0.97 -1.51
C PHE A 49 -1.81 0.41 -2.31
N ASP A 50 -1.92 0.83 -3.57
CA ASP A 50 -2.92 0.32 -4.50
C ASP A 50 -2.45 -0.99 -5.14
N VAL A 51 -1.16 -1.07 -5.48
CA VAL A 51 -0.53 -2.26 -6.09
C VAL A 51 0.76 -2.59 -5.33
N VAL A 52 0.95 -3.86 -5.03
CA VAL A 52 2.17 -4.40 -4.40
C VAL A 52 2.73 -5.50 -5.30
N LEU A 53 3.91 -5.25 -5.85
CA LEU A 53 4.68 -6.18 -6.67
C LEU A 53 5.86 -6.69 -5.87
N SER A 54 5.94 -8.00 -5.67
CA SER A 54 7.03 -8.64 -4.92
C SER A 54 7.74 -9.69 -5.76
N ASP A 55 9.08 -9.74 -5.66
CA ASP A 55 9.79 -10.95 -6.02
C ASP A 55 9.32 -12.12 -5.15
N PHE A 56 9.41 -13.32 -5.72
CA PHE A 56 9.00 -14.53 -5.01
C PHE A 56 10.08 -15.03 -4.05
N ARG A 57 11.38 -15.02 -4.48
CA ARG A 57 12.49 -15.61 -3.73
C ARG A 57 13.41 -14.55 -3.18
N MET A 58 13.28 -14.26 -1.90
CA MET A 58 14.14 -13.31 -1.20
C MET A 58 14.74 -13.95 0.05
N PRO A 59 15.92 -13.51 0.50
CA PRO A 59 16.49 -13.95 1.76
C PRO A 59 15.60 -13.61 2.95
N GLY A 60 15.48 -14.53 3.89
CA GLY A 60 14.78 -14.31 5.17
C GLY A 60 13.26 -14.39 5.12
N MET A 61 12.62 -13.88 4.06
CA MET A 61 11.16 -13.90 3.88
C MET A 61 10.84 -14.07 2.40
N SER A 62 9.98 -15.03 2.07
CA SER A 62 9.50 -15.20 0.70
C SER A 62 8.49 -14.10 0.32
N GLY A 63 8.35 -13.82 -0.98
CA GLY A 63 7.34 -12.89 -1.47
C GLY A 63 5.91 -13.30 -1.11
N LEU A 64 5.62 -14.61 -1.02
CA LEU A 64 4.31 -15.08 -0.56
C LEU A 64 4.05 -14.73 0.90
N GLU A 65 5.03 -14.92 1.79
CA GLU A 65 4.90 -14.56 3.21
C GLU A 65 4.73 -13.04 3.36
N PHE A 66 5.50 -12.25 2.60
CA PHE A 66 5.35 -10.80 2.57
C PHE A 66 3.95 -10.38 2.11
N LEU A 67 3.47 -10.92 0.99
CA LEU A 67 2.14 -10.60 0.46
C LEU A 67 1.00 -11.11 1.35
N ALA A 68 1.19 -12.23 2.06
CA ALA A 68 0.22 -12.71 3.04
C ALA A 68 0.06 -11.73 4.22
N GLN A 69 1.17 -11.18 4.74
CA GLN A 69 1.13 -10.14 5.77
C GLN A 69 0.54 -8.83 5.24
N THR A 70 0.91 -8.45 4.01
CA THR A 70 0.30 -7.29 3.33
C THR A 70 -1.22 -7.46 3.18
N LYS A 71 -1.72 -8.67 2.85
CA LYS A 71 -3.16 -8.95 2.76
C LYS A 71 -3.89 -8.69 4.08
N VAL A 72 -3.28 -9.04 5.21
CA VAL A 72 -3.86 -8.79 6.54
C VAL A 72 -3.95 -7.30 6.83
N THR A 73 -2.89 -6.55 6.54
CA THR A 73 -2.82 -5.10 6.81
C THR A 73 -3.60 -4.29 5.78
N GLN A 74 -3.47 -4.65 4.50
CA GLN A 74 -4.09 -3.96 3.37
C GLN A 74 -4.84 -4.95 2.46
N PRO A 75 -6.02 -5.42 2.85
CA PRO A 75 -6.74 -6.47 2.13
C PRO A 75 -7.16 -6.07 0.71
N TYR A 76 -7.23 -4.79 0.43
CA TYR A 76 -7.67 -4.25 -0.85
C TYR A 76 -6.52 -3.91 -1.82
N ALA A 77 -5.27 -3.94 -1.36
CA ALA A 77 -4.12 -3.80 -2.24
C ALA A 77 -4.08 -4.94 -3.27
N VAL A 78 -3.84 -4.60 -4.53
CA VAL A 78 -3.67 -5.60 -5.59
C VAL A 78 -2.27 -6.20 -5.47
N ARG A 79 -2.18 -7.49 -5.21
CA ARG A 79 -0.93 -8.23 -4.97
C ARG A 79 -0.47 -8.95 -6.23
N MET A 80 0.79 -8.75 -6.59
CA MET A 80 1.42 -9.33 -7.78
C MET A 80 2.75 -9.96 -7.42
N ILE A 81 3.13 -11.02 -8.12
CA ILE A 81 4.43 -11.70 -7.99
C ILE A 81 5.19 -11.64 -9.29
N LEU A 82 6.48 -11.38 -9.17
CA LEU A 82 7.47 -11.52 -10.23
C LEU A 82 8.46 -12.63 -9.83
N SER A 83 8.65 -13.65 -10.68
CA SER A 83 9.47 -14.81 -10.29
C SER A 83 10.20 -15.45 -11.45
N ALA A 84 11.38 -15.96 -11.19
CA ALA A 84 12.14 -16.80 -12.14
C ALA A 84 11.66 -18.27 -12.17
N SER A 85 10.74 -18.68 -11.29
CA SER A 85 10.27 -20.06 -11.16
C SER A 85 8.83 -20.23 -11.64
N TYR A 86 8.57 -21.32 -12.35
CA TYR A 86 7.23 -21.77 -12.78
C TYR A 86 6.77 -23.01 -11.98
N ASP A 87 7.01 -23.02 -10.69
CA ASP A 87 6.56 -24.12 -9.84
C ASP A 87 5.05 -24.03 -9.64
N PHE A 88 4.32 -25.04 -10.14
CA PHE A 88 2.85 -25.07 -10.11
C PHE A 88 2.28 -25.03 -8.69
N ASP A 89 2.91 -25.72 -7.75
CA ASP A 89 2.45 -25.77 -6.35
C ASP A 89 2.58 -24.39 -5.68
N ILE A 90 3.63 -23.65 -6.04
CA ILE A 90 3.85 -22.28 -5.58
C ILE A 90 2.79 -21.34 -6.16
N ILE A 91 2.52 -21.45 -7.45
CA ILE A 91 1.48 -20.65 -8.13
C ILE A 91 0.11 -20.93 -7.51
N GLN A 92 -0.21 -22.18 -7.24
CA GLN A 92 -1.48 -22.56 -6.63
C GLN A 92 -1.64 -21.97 -5.23
N LYS A 93 -0.61 -22.02 -4.38
CA LYS A 93 -0.61 -21.36 -3.06
C LYS A 93 -0.77 -19.85 -3.17
N ALA A 94 -0.05 -19.21 -4.09
CA ALA A 94 -0.14 -17.78 -4.31
C ALA A 94 -1.56 -17.33 -4.64
N VAL A 95 -2.24 -18.07 -5.50
CA VAL A 95 -3.62 -17.76 -5.90
C VAL A 95 -4.61 -18.04 -4.78
N ASN A 96 -4.51 -19.19 -4.12
CA ASN A 96 -5.54 -19.64 -3.16
C ASN A 96 -5.40 -18.96 -1.80
N ASP A 97 -4.19 -18.83 -1.27
CA ASP A 97 -3.97 -18.36 0.10
C ASP A 97 -3.80 -16.84 0.18
N VAL A 98 -3.09 -16.27 -0.80
CA VAL A 98 -2.70 -14.85 -0.80
C VAL A 98 -3.57 -14.00 -1.74
N GLU A 99 -4.36 -14.63 -2.61
CA GLU A 99 -5.17 -13.96 -3.65
C GLU A 99 -4.29 -13.08 -4.54
N VAL A 100 -3.20 -13.64 -5.02
CA VAL A 100 -2.32 -12.95 -5.96
C VAL A 100 -3.06 -12.71 -7.26
N PHE A 101 -3.16 -11.45 -7.66
CA PHE A 101 -3.87 -11.02 -8.86
C PHE A 101 -3.14 -11.43 -10.14
N ARG A 102 -1.81 -11.35 -10.14
CA ARG A 102 -0.97 -11.77 -11.27
C ARG A 102 0.33 -12.38 -10.79
N TYR A 103 0.71 -13.43 -11.50
CA TYR A 103 2.03 -14.04 -11.43
C TYR A 103 2.73 -13.80 -12.76
N MET A 104 3.92 -13.18 -12.72
CA MET A 104 4.69 -12.80 -13.91
C MET A 104 6.07 -13.44 -13.86
N ALA A 105 6.59 -13.78 -15.04
CA ALA A 105 7.92 -14.42 -15.16
C ALA A 105 9.06 -13.41 -15.18
N LYS A 106 10.22 -13.82 -14.66
CA LYS A 106 11.53 -13.23 -14.94
C LYS A 106 12.25 -14.12 -15.98
N PRO A 107 12.87 -13.58 -17.03
CA PRO A 107 12.81 -12.18 -17.43
C PRO A 107 11.45 -11.79 -18.00
N TRP A 108 11.04 -10.56 -17.77
CA TRP A 108 9.76 -10.03 -18.24
C TRP A 108 9.86 -9.37 -19.61
N ASP A 109 8.76 -9.40 -20.35
CA ASP A 109 8.51 -8.46 -21.44
C ASP A 109 8.01 -7.13 -20.87
N GLU A 110 8.62 -6.01 -21.29
CA GLU A 110 8.28 -4.69 -20.73
C GLU A 110 6.84 -4.28 -21.03
N ALA A 111 6.34 -4.54 -22.24
CA ALA A 111 5.00 -4.18 -22.63
C ALA A 111 3.95 -4.99 -21.86
N GLU A 112 4.18 -6.29 -21.69
CA GLU A 112 3.34 -7.18 -20.90
C GLU A 112 3.32 -6.75 -19.43
N LEU A 113 4.48 -6.52 -18.82
CA LEU A 113 4.57 -6.08 -17.42
C LEU A 113 3.80 -4.77 -17.20
N LEU A 114 4.00 -3.77 -18.07
CA LEU A 114 3.30 -2.49 -17.99
C LEU A 114 1.79 -2.65 -18.12
N GLN A 115 1.34 -3.54 -19.01
CA GLN A 115 -0.09 -3.85 -19.17
C GLN A 115 -0.66 -4.51 -17.90
N GLN A 116 0.07 -5.44 -17.28
CA GLN A 116 -0.38 -6.08 -16.04
C GLN A 116 -0.44 -5.08 -14.87
N ILE A 117 0.54 -4.20 -14.74
CA ILE A 117 0.51 -3.13 -13.74
C ILE A 117 -0.67 -2.19 -13.97
N GLN A 118 -0.94 -1.77 -15.22
CA GLN A 118 -2.11 -0.96 -15.53
C GLN A 118 -3.41 -1.66 -15.10
N THR A 119 -3.56 -2.94 -15.46
CA THR A 119 -4.74 -3.74 -15.08
C THR A 119 -4.89 -3.82 -13.55
N GLY A 120 -3.77 -3.92 -12.81
CA GLY A 120 -3.79 -3.88 -11.35
C GLY A 120 -4.23 -2.54 -10.78
N LEU A 121 -3.75 -1.44 -11.36
CA LEU A 121 -4.17 -0.08 -10.97
C LEU A 121 -5.67 0.14 -11.24
N ASP A 122 -6.17 -0.31 -12.39
CA ASP A 122 -7.60 -0.23 -12.73
C ASP A 122 -8.44 -1.05 -11.75
N ARG A 123 -7.96 -2.24 -11.36
CA ARG A 123 -8.63 -3.10 -10.37
C ARG A 123 -8.67 -2.44 -8.98
N ALA A 124 -7.56 -1.85 -8.55
CA ALA A 124 -7.50 -1.12 -7.28
C ALA A 124 -8.48 0.06 -7.26
N GLU A 125 -8.54 0.82 -8.35
CA GLU A 125 -9.48 1.94 -8.51
C GLU A 125 -10.94 1.48 -8.45
N GLN A 126 -11.30 0.41 -9.17
CA GLN A 126 -12.65 -0.18 -9.12
C GLN A 126 -13.02 -0.59 -7.69
N THR A 127 -12.13 -1.29 -6.99
CA THR A 127 -12.36 -1.72 -5.61
C THR A 127 -12.57 -0.51 -4.68
N ARG A 128 -11.81 0.57 -4.87
CA ARG A 128 -11.99 1.82 -4.12
C ARG A 128 -13.34 2.45 -4.38
N GLN A 129 -13.75 2.56 -5.64
CA GLN A 129 -15.06 3.13 -6.02
C GLN A 129 -16.23 2.31 -5.47
N GLU A 130 -16.16 0.97 -5.55
CA GLU A 130 -17.18 0.07 -4.99
C GLU A 130 -17.34 0.26 -3.47
N ARG A 131 -16.22 0.44 -2.76
CA ARG A 131 -16.22 0.70 -1.31
C ARG A 131 -16.82 2.06 -0.97
N ASP A 132 -16.44 3.10 -1.70
CA ASP A 132 -16.95 4.46 -1.50
C ASP A 132 -18.48 4.51 -1.73
N LEU A 133 -18.97 3.83 -2.77
CA LEU A 133 -20.39 3.69 -3.05
C LEU A 133 -21.13 2.92 -1.93
N ALA A 134 -20.57 1.80 -1.49
CA ALA A 134 -21.17 1.00 -0.41
C ALA A 134 -21.20 1.77 0.92
N ASP A 135 -20.14 2.50 1.25
CA ASP A 135 -20.09 3.33 2.44
C ASP A 135 -21.08 4.52 2.35
N GLY A 136 -21.22 5.14 1.17
CA GLY A 136 -22.24 6.18 0.90
C GLY A 136 -23.69 5.69 1.09
N MET A 137 -23.99 4.48 0.60
CA MET A 137 -25.30 3.85 0.81
C MET A 137 -25.59 3.56 2.29
N ARG A 138 -24.59 3.15 3.07
CA ARG A 138 -24.72 2.89 4.51
C ARG A 138 -25.02 4.15 5.31
N VAL A 139 -24.48 5.30 4.88
CA VAL A 139 -24.82 6.60 5.48
C VAL A 139 -26.27 6.98 5.18
N GLN A 140 -26.70 6.84 3.93
CA GLN A 140 -28.08 7.15 3.55
C GLN A 140 -29.11 6.29 4.31
N GLN A 141 -28.73 5.06 4.66
CA GLN A 141 -29.56 4.15 5.45
C GLN A 141 -29.47 4.40 6.97
N GLY A 142 -28.73 5.42 7.43
CA GLY A 142 -28.56 5.73 8.85
C GLY A 142 -27.73 4.72 9.66
N VAL A 143 -27.07 3.79 8.99
CA VAL A 143 -26.23 2.76 9.62
C VAL A 143 -24.87 3.30 10.06
N ARG A 144 -24.42 4.40 9.45
CA ARG A 144 -23.16 5.11 9.79
C ARG A 144 -23.36 6.62 9.72
N SER A 145 -22.61 7.33 10.56
CA SER A 145 -22.54 8.78 10.49
C SER A 145 -21.57 9.24 9.40
N THR A 146 -21.75 10.48 8.92
CA THR A 146 -20.81 11.11 7.98
C THR A 146 -19.40 11.22 8.61
N GLN A 147 -19.31 11.41 9.92
CA GLN A 147 -18.05 11.48 10.67
C GLN A 147 -17.32 10.14 10.70
N ASP A 148 -18.05 9.02 10.83
CA ASP A 148 -17.45 7.67 10.77
C ASP A 148 -16.87 7.37 9.39
N LEU A 149 -17.50 7.87 8.32
CA LEU A 149 -16.97 7.72 6.98
C LEU A 149 -15.71 8.54 6.76
N GLU A 150 -15.69 9.79 7.19
CA GLU A 150 -14.53 10.67 7.04
C GLU A 150 -13.34 10.13 7.84
N ARG A 151 -13.58 9.66 9.07
CA ARG A 151 -12.56 8.99 9.88
C ARG A 151 -12.00 7.76 9.18
N LYS A 152 -12.85 6.92 8.59
CA LYS A 152 -12.42 5.71 7.86
C LYS A 152 -11.64 6.07 6.59
N ARG A 153 -12.02 7.15 5.90
CA ARG A 153 -11.31 7.65 4.73
C ARG A 153 -9.90 8.11 5.09
N LEU A 154 -9.78 8.92 6.14
CA LEU A 154 -8.49 9.39 6.64
C LEU A 154 -7.60 8.23 7.08
N GLU A 155 -8.15 7.23 7.78
CA GLU A 155 -7.42 6.03 8.17
C GLU A 155 -6.97 5.18 6.98
N ASN A 156 -7.71 5.16 5.86
CA ASN A 156 -7.32 4.47 4.65
C ASN A 156 -6.26 5.24 3.83
N GLU A 157 -6.24 6.58 3.91
CA GLU A 157 -5.23 7.42 3.23
C GLU A 157 -3.91 7.44 3.99
N GLU A 158 -3.99 7.52 5.32
CA GLU A 158 -2.85 7.52 6.24
C GLU A 158 -3.19 6.70 7.50
N PRO A 159 -2.79 5.41 7.55
CA PRO A 159 -3.04 4.55 8.71
C PRO A 159 -2.44 5.13 9.99
N GLY A 160 -3.24 5.13 11.07
CA GLY A 160 -2.83 5.67 12.37
C GLY A 160 -3.17 7.15 12.59
N LEU A 161 -3.60 7.89 11.56
CA LEU A 161 -3.91 9.33 11.69
C LEU A 161 -5.06 9.60 12.68
N THR A 162 -5.99 8.67 12.80
CA THR A 162 -7.18 8.82 13.68
C THR A 162 -7.00 8.19 15.06
N ILE A 163 -5.85 7.59 15.33
CA ILE A 163 -5.53 7.00 16.63
C ILE A 163 -4.98 8.10 17.53
N VAL A 164 -5.73 8.47 18.56
CA VAL A 164 -5.29 9.40 19.59
C VAL A 164 -4.87 8.58 20.80
N GLU A 165 -3.58 8.56 21.11
CA GLU A 165 -3.08 7.98 22.35
C GLU A 165 -3.23 8.98 23.49
N TRP A 166 -3.88 8.54 24.58
CA TRP A 166 -4.06 9.35 25.78
C TRP A 166 -3.03 8.93 26.83
N GLY A 167 -2.30 9.87 27.37
CA GLY A 167 -1.42 9.67 28.50
C GLY A 167 -2.20 9.44 29.79
N PRO A 168 -1.51 9.00 30.85
CA PRO A 168 -2.12 8.65 32.13
C PRO A 168 -2.81 9.81 32.85
N ASN A 169 -2.51 11.06 32.47
CA ASN A 169 -3.11 12.28 33.03
C ASN A 169 -4.16 12.90 32.09
N GLY A 170 -4.56 12.19 31.01
CA GLY A 170 -5.54 12.69 30.02
C GLY A 170 -4.96 13.65 28.97
N GLU A 171 -3.63 13.74 28.86
CA GLU A 171 -2.97 14.44 27.78
C GLU A 171 -2.93 13.62 26.48
N ILE A 172 -2.97 14.30 25.34
CA ILE A 172 -2.80 13.66 24.03
C ILE A 172 -1.31 13.42 23.79
N ILE A 173 -0.93 12.15 23.60
CA ILE A 173 0.42 11.77 23.20
C ILE A 173 0.50 11.91 21.67
N MET A 174 1.27 12.89 21.22
CA MET A 174 1.56 13.06 19.79
C MET A 174 2.70 12.13 19.40
N PRO A 175 2.57 11.39 18.27
CA PRO A 175 3.69 10.59 17.76
C PRO A 175 4.89 11.49 17.44
N ASP A 176 6.10 11.03 17.79
CA ASP A 176 7.34 11.72 17.47
C ASP A 176 7.48 11.88 15.94
N GLY A 177 7.48 13.12 15.46
CA GLY A 177 7.66 13.45 14.04
C GLY A 177 6.69 14.47 13.46
N LEU A 178 5.61 14.83 14.13
CA LEU A 178 4.64 15.83 13.64
C LEU A 178 5.00 17.28 13.98
N LEU A 179 6.07 17.55 14.70
CA LEU A 179 6.44 18.89 15.22
C LEU A 179 7.47 19.65 14.37
N ASP A 180 7.83 19.18 13.16
CA ASP A 180 8.89 19.83 12.38
C ASP A 180 8.39 20.55 11.11
N GLN A 181 7.26 21.26 11.18
CA GLN A 181 7.00 22.37 10.23
C GLN A 181 5.99 23.39 10.79
N GLY A 182 6.54 24.50 11.29
CA GLY A 182 5.85 25.79 11.27
C GLY A 182 5.24 26.31 12.58
N ALA A 183 6.06 27.02 13.33
CA ALA A 183 5.74 28.25 14.07
C ALA A 183 4.27 28.49 14.49
N PHE A 184 3.91 28.10 15.69
CA PHE A 184 2.85 28.81 16.42
C PHE A 184 3.47 29.94 17.24
N THR A 185 3.37 31.14 16.71
CA THR A 185 3.68 32.38 17.44
C THR A 185 2.68 32.53 18.60
N GLN A 186 3.17 32.42 19.80
CA GLN A 186 2.40 32.78 21.00
C GLN A 186 2.12 34.28 20.98
N THR A 187 0.88 34.67 20.77
CA THR A 187 0.44 36.04 21.12
C THR A 187 0.11 36.05 22.61
N LYS A 188 1.01 36.62 23.40
CA LYS A 188 0.72 37.04 24.77
C LYS A 188 -0.35 38.11 24.74
N ALA A 189 -1.52 37.84 25.30
CA ALA A 189 -2.44 38.88 25.76
C ALA A 189 -2.01 39.30 27.16
N GLN A 190 -1.47 40.50 27.26
CA GLN A 190 -1.39 41.28 28.50
C GLN A 190 -2.65 42.14 28.60
N SER A 191 -3.34 42.04 29.67
CA SER A 191 -3.97 43.02 30.54
C SER A 191 -5.17 42.44 31.24
#